data_d40d82cb44ad8f3cffada78a5cf639b7
#
_entry.id   d40d82cb44ad8f3cffada78a5cf639b7
#
_cell.length_a   1.000
_cell.length_b   1.000
_cell.length_c   1.000
_cell.angle_alpha   90.00
_cell.angle_beta   90.00
_cell.angle_gamma   90.00
#
_symmetry.space_group_name_H-M   'P 1'
#
loop_
_entity.id
_entity.type
_entity.pdbx_description
1 polymer ?
#
loop_
_entity_poly.entity_id
_entity_poly.type
_entity_poly.pdbx_seq_one_letter_code
_entity_poly.pdbx_strand_id
1 'polypeptide(L)'
;TIAFIVRNFKAEVTLWESPELVIEPNRRDHTNFTTITKLVENIDAFGYYGGVRLLQASVRCFHNYCQKNGIPMHSCNFTIRYQSNIPNHVGLAGSSAIITACFKALMLFYDVTIPPPVLANLVLSVETEELRIPAGLQDRVIQAYEGLVFMDFAQEHFEREGYGSY
;
A
#
# COMPACT_ATOMS: atom_id res chain seq x y z
N THR A 1 -3.65 19.45 10.64
CA THR A 1 -4.14 18.15 11.15
C THR A 1 -3.09 17.48 12.00
N ILE A 2 -3.54 16.70 12.99
CA ILE A 2 -2.66 15.86 13.82
C ILE A 2 -3.17 14.42 13.69
N ALA A 3 -2.29 13.46 13.46
CA ALA A 3 -2.61 12.05 13.39
C ALA A 3 -1.60 11.21 14.20
N PHE A 4 -2.05 10.04 14.66
CA PHE A 4 -1.20 9.08 15.36
C PHE A 4 -1.50 7.64 14.91
N ILE A 5 -0.52 6.76 15.05
CA ILE A 5 -0.66 5.35 14.71
C ILE A 5 -1.35 4.58 15.84
N VAL A 6 -2.38 3.81 15.47
CA VAL A 6 -3.02 2.82 16.35
C VAL A 6 -2.37 1.45 16.07
N ARG A 7 -1.62 0.92 17.03
CA ARG A 7 -0.81 -0.30 16.87
C ARG A 7 -1.56 -1.62 17.11
N ASN A 8 -2.82 -1.56 17.55
CA ASN A 8 -3.65 -2.74 17.77
C ASN A 8 -4.02 -3.48 16.48
N PHE A 9 -4.05 -2.73 15.37
CA PHE A 9 -4.35 -3.22 14.05
C PHE A 9 -3.15 -2.98 13.15
N LYS A 10 -2.85 -3.95 12.28
CA LYS A 10 -1.70 -3.87 11.37
C LYS A 10 -1.93 -4.61 10.06
N ALA A 11 -1.24 -4.17 9.02
CA ALA A 11 -0.97 -4.93 7.82
C ALA A 11 0.49 -5.36 7.81
N GLU A 12 0.74 -6.58 7.40
CA GLU A 12 2.08 -7.17 7.27
C GLU A 12 2.26 -7.67 5.85
N VAL A 13 3.42 -7.39 5.27
CA VAL A 13 3.83 -7.94 3.98
C VAL A 13 5.11 -8.74 4.21
N THR A 14 5.10 -9.99 3.76
CA THR A 14 6.27 -10.87 3.74
C THR A 14 6.73 -11.02 2.31
N LEU A 15 8.01 -10.79 2.06
CA LEU A 15 8.65 -10.89 0.76
C LEU A 15 9.94 -11.70 0.91
N TRP A 16 10.18 -12.65 0.00
CA TRP A 16 11.41 -13.47 -0.02
C TRP A 16 11.81 -13.79 -1.45
N GLU A 17 13.09 -14.01 -1.66
CA GLU A 17 13.62 -14.39 -2.97
C GLU A 17 13.05 -15.74 -3.43
N SER A 18 12.72 -15.84 -4.72
CA SER A 18 12.17 -17.03 -5.35
C SER A 18 12.51 -17.06 -6.86
N PRO A 19 12.45 -18.22 -7.52
CA PRO A 19 12.80 -18.34 -8.94
C PRO A 19 11.93 -17.49 -9.87
N GLU A 20 10.68 -17.26 -9.50
CA GLU A 20 9.68 -16.49 -10.26
C GLU A 20 9.01 -15.46 -9.37
N LEU A 21 8.45 -14.39 -9.97
CA LEU A 21 7.64 -13.42 -9.24
C LEU A 21 6.26 -14.04 -8.99
N VAL A 22 5.94 -14.26 -7.70
CA VAL A 22 4.67 -14.85 -7.26
C VAL A 22 3.98 -13.91 -6.26
N ILE A 23 2.70 -13.65 -6.48
CA ILE A 23 1.86 -12.95 -5.50
C ILE A 23 0.89 -13.98 -4.92
N GLU A 24 1.11 -14.34 -3.65
CA GLU A 24 0.26 -15.31 -2.95
C GLU A 24 -1.04 -14.64 -2.48
N PRO A 25 -2.22 -15.21 -2.85
CA PRO A 25 -3.50 -14.69 -2.38
C PRO A 25 -3.68 -14.94 -0.88
N ASN A 26 -4.33 -14.00 -0.20
CA ASN A 26 -4.78 -14.16 1.17
C ASN A 26 -6.12 -14.93 1.21
N ARG A 27 -6.52 -15.41 2.39
CA ARG A 27 -7.84 -16.03 2.60
C ARG A 27 -9.02 -15.13 2.22
N ARG A 28 -8.83 -13.81 2.22
CA ARG A 28 -9.82 -12.81 1.78
C ARG A 28 -9.89 -12.66 0.25
N ASP A 29 -8.89 -13.13 -0.48
CA ASP A 29 -8.80 -13.07 -1.95
C ASP A 29 -9.37 -14.35 -2.60
N HIS A 30 -10.51 -14.84 -2.10
CA HIS A 30 -11.13 -16.06 -2.61
C HIS A 30 -11.54 -15.91 -4.07
N THR A 31 -11.23 -16.94 -4.87
CA THR A 31 -11.63 -17.06 -6.27
C THR A 31 -12.57 -18.26 -6.52
N ASN A 32 -12.75 -19.12 -5.53
CA ASN A 32 -13.58 -20.33 -5.61
C ASN A 32 -14.75 -20.24 -4.65
N PHE A 33 -15.96 -20.32 -5.15
CA PHE A 33 -17.22 -20.26 -4.39
C PHE A 33 -18.06 -21.48 -4.70
N THR A 34 -18.65 -22.10 -3.67
CA THR A 34 -19.49 -23.28 -3.83
C THR A 34 -20.83 -22.98 -4.48
N THR A 35 -21.33 -21.74 -4.36
CA THR A 35 -22.59 -21.26 -4.93
C THR A 35 -22.50 -19.77 -5.27
N ILE A 36 -23.42 -19.29 -6.12
CA ILE A 36 -23.58 -17.85 -6.38
C ILE A 36 -23.90 -17.07 -5.10
N THR A 37 -24.70 -17.63 -4.21
CA THR A 37 -25.03 -17.01 -2.92
C THR A 37 -23.77 -16.76 -2.10
N LYS A 38 -22.85 -17.72 -2.04
CA LYS A 38 -21.56 -17.57 -1.35
C LYS A 38 -20.66 -16.52 -1.99
N LEU A 39 -20.67 -16.37 -3.30
CA LEU A 39 -20.00 -15.28 -3.98
C LEU A 39 -20.59 -13.92 -3.56
N VAL A 40 -21.92 -13.78 -3.57
CA VAL A 40 -22.60 -12.54 -3.18
C VAL A 40 -22.30 -12.18 -1.71
N GLU A 41 -22.46 -13.13 -0.78
CA GLU A 41 -22.10 -12.93 0.64
C GLU A 41 -20.64 -12.47 0.82
N ASN A 42 -19.71 -13.01 0.04
CA ASN A 42 -18.31 -12.61 0.09
C ASN A 42 -18.10 -11.19 -0.43
N ILE A 43 -18.75 -10.84 -1.56
CA ILE A 43 -18.70 -9.48 -2.12
C ILE A 43 -19.29 -8.47 -1.14
N ASP A 44 -20.42 -8.79 -0.50
CA ASP A 44 -21.07 -7.91 0.48
C ASP A 44 -20.19 -7.71 1.72
N ALA A 45 -19.46 -8.74 2.15
CA ALA A 45 -18.59 -8.69 3.31
C ALA A 45 -17.24 -7.99 3.03
N PHE A 46 -16.64 -8.20 1.85
CA PHE A 46 -15.26 -7.81 1.54
C PHE A 46 -15.12 -6.90 0.32
N GLY A 47 -16.18 -6.69 -0.45
CA GLY A 47 -16.17 -5.94 -1.70
C GLY A 47 -15.52 -6.71 -2.86
N TYR A 48 -15.41 -6.03 -4.01
CA TYR A 48 -14.77 -6.57 -5.21
C TYR A 48 -13.23 -6.53 -5.19
N TYR A 49 -12.64 -5.92 -4.15
CA TYR A 49 -11.22 -5.59 -4.12
C TYR A 49 -10.47 -6.45 -3.11
N GLY A 50 -9.80 -7.48 -3.62
CA GLY A 50 -8.82 -8.23 -2.84
C GLY A 50 -7.50 -7.48 -2.68
N GLY A 51 -6.70 -7.84 -1.66
CA GLY A 51 -5.39 -7.25 -1.40
C GLY A 51 -4.36 -7.58 -2.48
N VAL A 52 -4.56 -8.64 -3.26
CA VAL A 52 -3.71 -8.98 -4.42
C VAL A 52 -3.60 -7.81 -5.41
N ARG A 53 -4.71 -7.12 -5.70
CA ARG A 53 -4.68 -5.93 -6.57
C ARG A 53 -3.83 -4.80 -5.98
N LEU A 54 -3.87 -4.62 -4.67
CA LEU A 54 -3.06 -3.62 -3.98
C LEU A 54 -1.57 -3.95 -4.12
N LEU A 55 -1.19 -5.23 -3.97
CA LEU A 55 0.19 -5.66 -4.17
C LEU A 55 0.64 -5.48 -5.63
N GLN A 56 -0.17 -5.92 -6.61
CA GLN A 56 0.14 -5.76 -8.04
C GLN A 56 0.37 -4.29 -8.41
N ALA A 57 -0.55 -3.41 -8.00
CA ALA A 57 -0.45 -1.98 -8.25
C ALA A 57 0.76 -1.37 -7.53
N SER A 58 1.06 -1.78 -6.30
CA SER A 58 2.22 -1.31 -5.53
C SER A 58 3.54 -1.71 -6.21
N VAL A 59 3.67 -2.97 -6.64
CA VAL A 59 4.87 -3.45 -7.37
C VAL A 59 5.07 -2.66 -8.65
N ARG A 60 4.00 -2.43 -9.42
CA ARG A 60 4.06 -1.62 -10.65
C ARG A 60 4.49 -0.18 -10.37
N CYS A 61 3.87 0.49 -9.39
CA CYS A 61 4.22 1.86 -9.03
C CYS A 61 5.65 1.97 -8.50
N PHE A 62 6.11 1.03 -7.67
CA PHE A 62 7.49 0.97 -7.20
C PHE A 62 8.49 0.81 -8.36
N HIS A 63 8.23 -0.13 -9.26
CA HIS A 63 9.07 -0.34 -10.46
C HIS A 63 9.15 0.95 -11.29
N ASN A 64 8.01 1.58 -11.59
CA ASN A 64 7.96 2.82 -12.37
C ASN A 64 8.71 3.97 -11.69
N TYR A 65 8.59 4.07 -10.35
CA TYR A 65 9.36 5.05 -9.58
C TYR A 65 10.86 4.84 -9.70
N CYS A 66 11.35 3.59 -9.55
CA CYS A 66 12.76 3.26 -9.69
C CYS A 66 13.26 3.56 -11.11
N GLN A 67 12.51 3.16 -12.14
CA GLN A 67 12.84 3.45 -13.54
C GLN A 67 12.94 4.96 -13.81
N LYS A 68 11.95 5.74 -13.40
CA LYS A 68 11.90 7.19 -13.61
C LYS A 68 13.06 7.92 -12.94
N ASN A 69 13.52 7.42 -11.80
CA ASN A 69 14.60 8.05 -11.02
C ASN A 69 15.98 7.41 -11.27
N GLY A 70 16.09 6.47 -12.22
CA GLY A 70 17.36 5.80 -12.54
C GLY A 70 17.91 4.97 -11.37
N ILE A 71 17.04 4.46 -10.48
CA ILE A 71 17.43 3.66 -9.32
C ILE A 71 17.63 2.21 -9.80
N PRO A 72 18.83 1.63 -9.65
CA PRO A 72 19.10 0.27 -10.08
C PRO A 72 18.36 -0.73 -9.19
N MET A 73 17.81 -1.78 -9.80
CA MET A 73 17.23 -2.93 -9.11
C MET A 73 17.97 -4.19 -9.56
N HIS A 74 18.28 -5.08 -8.62
CA HIS A 74 18.84 -6.40 -8.97
C HIS A 74 17.80 -7.26 -9.69
N SER A 75 18.24 -8.32 -10.36
CA SER A 75 17.40 -9.18 -11.20
C SER A 75 16.72 -10.34 -10.46
N CYS A 76 16.91 -10.45 -9.14
CA CYS A 76 16.25 -11.51 -8.36
C CYS A 76 14.74 -11.32 -8.36
N ASN A 77 14.02 -12.42 -8.53
CA ASN A 77 12.58 -12.49 -8.37
C ASN A 77 12.20 -12.74 -6.90
N PHE A 78 10.94 -12.56 -6.59
CA PHE A 78 10.43 -12.73 -5.23
C PHE A 78 9.01 -13.31 -5.21
N THR A 79 8.72 -13.97 -4.10
CA THR A 79 7.34 -14.27 -3.70
C THR A 79 6.92 -13.26 -2.64
N ILE A 80 5.70 -12.73 -2.77
CA ILE A 80 5.14 -11.74 -1.85
C ILE A 80 3.73 -12.17 -1.40
N ARG A 81 3.45 -12.00 -0.11
CA ARG A 81 2.11 -12.18 0.48
C ARG A 81 1.83 -11.09 1.51
N TYR A 82 0.56 -10.88 1.79
CA TYR A 82 0.13 -9.96 2.85
C TYR A 82 -0.78 -10.63 3.86
N GLN A 83 -0.83 -10.06 5.05
CA GLN A 83 -1.81 -10.36 6.10
C GLN A 83 -2.28 -9.06 6.72
N SER A 84 -3.54 -9.00 7.16
CA SER A 84 -4.08 -7.83 7.84
C SER A 84 -5.14 -8.25 8.86
N ASN A 85 -5.06 -7.70 10.06
CA ASN A 85 -6.10 -7.78 11.07
C ASN A 85 -6.93 -6.48 11.16
N ILE A 86 -6.68 -5.52 10.26
CA ILE A 86 -7.45 -4.28 10.19
C ILE A 86 -8.87 -4.63 9.73
N PRO A 87 -9.91 -4.25 10.50
CA PRO A 87 -11.30 -4.48 10.09
C PRO A 87 -11.64 -3.74 8.79
N ASN A 88 -12.46 -4.34 7.94
CA ASN A 88 -12.92 -3.73 6.71
C ASN A 88 -14.00 -2.68 6.99
N HIS A 89 -14.06 -1.65 6.14
CA HIS A 89 -15.13 -0.63 6.12
C HIS A 89 -15.32 0.18 7.41
N VAL A 90 -14.31 0.25 8.28
CA VAL A 90 -14.38 1.02 9.54
C VAL A 90 -13.53 2.30 9.55
N GLY A 91 -12.99 2.69 8.40
CA GLY A 91 -12.21 3.92 8.28
C GLY A 91 -10.81 3.87 8.92
N LEU A 92 -10.23 2.68 9.10
CA LEU A 92 -8.89 2.49 9.68
C LEU A 92 -7.78 2.34 8.63
N ALA A 93 -7.99 2.89 7.43
CA ALA A 93 -6.98 2.98 6.37
C ALA A 93 -6.29 1.63 6.02
N GLY A 94 -7.08 0.54 5.94
CA GLY A 94 -6.55 -0.82 5.74
C GLY A 94 -5.84 -1.01 4.39
N SER A 95 -6.36 -0.44 3.30
CA SER A 95 -5.75 -0.53 1.96
C SER A 95 -4.40 0.16 1.92
N SER A 96 -4.32 1.40 2.38
CA SER A 96 -3.06 2.13 2.43
C SER A 96 -2.03 1.49 3.36
N ALA A 97 -2.47 0.82 4.44
CA ALA A 97 -1.57 0.06 5.31
C ALA A 97 -0.91 -1.13 4.57
N ILE A 98 -1.68 -1.87 3.74
CA ILE A 98 -1.15 -2.96 2.91
C ILE A 98 -0.17 -2.40 1.87
N ILE A 99 -0.53 -1.32 1.18
CA ILE A 99 0.31 -0.67 0.18
C ILE A 99 1.62 -0.16 0.82
N THR A 100 1.54 0.54 1.95
CA THR A 100 2.72 1.04 2.67
C THR A 100 3.64 -0.10 3.10
N ALA A 101 3.08 -1.19 3.65
CA ALA A 101 3.85 -2.38 4.01
C ALA A 101 4.51 -3.03 2.80
N CYS A 102 3.83 -3.07 1.65
CA CYS A 102 4.39 -3.56 0.39
C CYS A 102 5.57 -2.71 -0.08
N PHE A 103 5.45 -1.38 -0.10
CA PHE A 103 6.56 -0.48 -0.45
C PHE A 103 7.74 -0.67 0.48
N LYS A 104 7.53 -0.73 1.81
CA LYS A 104 8.60 -0.97 2.79
C LYS A 104 9.31 -2.31 2.56
N ALA A 105 8.57 -3.38 2.22
CA ALA A 105 9.15 -4.67 1.88
C ALA A 105 9.99 -4.62 0.58
N LEU A 106 9.49 -3.94 -0.46
CA LEU A 106 10.22 -3.76 -1.73
C LEU A 106 11.47 -2.89 -1.55
N MET A 107 11.37 -1.81 -0.75
CA MET A 107 12.52 -0.97 -0.40
C MET A 107 13.63 -1.77 0.27
N LEU A 108 13.28 -2.66 1.21
CA LEU A 108 14.25 -3.54 1.87
C LEU A 108 14.83 -4.58 0.91
N PHE A 109 14.00 -5.19 0.05
CA PHE A 109 14.44 -6.23 -0.88
C PHE A 109 15.39 -5.71 -1.94
N TYR A 110 15.14 -4.52 -2.49
CA TYR A 110 15.94 -3.90 -3.54
C TYR A 110 17.02 -2.93 -3.01
N ASP A 111 17.15 -2.77 -1.70
CA ASP A 111 18.03 -1.79 -1.05
C ASP A 111 17.79 -0.35 -1.55
N VAL A 112 16.51 0.03 -1.64
CA VAL A 112 16.06 1.35 -2.12
C VAL A 112 15.56 2.18 -0.95
N THR A 113 16.02 3.41 -0.86
CA THR A 113 15.54 4.38 0.14
C THR A 113 14.60 5.39 -0.54
N ILE A 114 13.37 5.50 -0.02
CA ILE A 114 12.38 6.49 -0.44
C ILE A 114 12.08 7.39 0.76
N PRO A 115 12.25 8.72 0.65
CA PRO A 115 11.92 9.64 1.74
C PRO A 115 10.44 9.54 2.15
N PRO A 116 10.09 9.67 3.43
CA PRO A 116 8.71 9.51 3.91
C PRO A 116 7.66 10.36 3.18
N PRO A 117 7.89 11.66 2.86
CA PRO A 117 6.89 12.44 2.15
C PRO A 117 6.67 11.94 0.70
N VAL A 118 7.73 11.47 0.04
CA VAL A 118 7.65 10.86 -1.30
C VAL A 118 6.94 9.53 -1.23
N LEU A 119 7.24 8.70 -0.21
CA LEU A 119 6.56 7.44 0.03
C LEU A 119 5.05 7.64 0.22
N ALA A 120 4.64 8.62 1.02
CA ALA A 120 3.23 8.94 1.23
C ALA A 120 2.50 9.28 -0.09
N ASN A 121 3.13 10.08 -0.96
CA ASN A 121 2.59 10.42 -2.29
C ASN A 121 2.51 9.18 -3.20
N LEU A 122 3.54 8.32 -3.21
CA LEU A 122 3.53 7.07 -3.98
C LEU A 122 2.43 6.12 -3.51
N VAL A 123 2.27 5.94 -2.21
CA VAL A 123 1.18 5.13 -1.64
C VAL A 123 -0.19 5.68 -2.05
N LEU A 124 -0.36 7.00 -2.04
CA LEU A 124 -1.60 7.64 -2.51
C LEU A 124 -1.82 7.36 -4.01
N SER A 125 -0.79 7.51 -4.85
CA SER A 125 -0.90 7.32 -6.30
C SER A 125 -1.29 5.90 -6.70
N VAL A 126 -0.92 4.89 -5.91
CA VAL A 126 -1.39 3.50 -6.12
C VAL A 126 -2.91 3.43 -6.07
N GLU A 127 -3.55 4.11 -5.12
CA GLU A 127 -5.01 4.09 -5.01
C GLU A 127 -5.66 5.02 -6.03
N THR A 128 -5.22 6.28 -6.13
CA THR A 128 -5.91 7.31 -6.91
C THR A 128 -5.62 7.23 -8.41
N GLU A 129 -4.39 6.97 -8.79
CA GLU A 129 -3.97 6.99 -10.20
C GLU A 129 -4.01 5.61 -10.83
N GLU A 130 -3.47 4.60 -10.13
CA GLU A 130 -3.36 3.26 -10.66
C GLU A 130 -4.69 2.48 -10.56
N LEU A 131 -5.31 2.50 -9.37
CA LEU A 131 -6.54 1.73 -9.10
C LEU A 131 -7.83 2.55 -9.25
N ARG A 132 -7.72 3.88 -9.40
CA ARG A 132 -8.87 4.79 -9.51
C ARG A 132 -9.80 4.76 -8.30
N ILE A 133 -9.23 4.55 -7.11
CA ILE A 133 -9.94 4.55 -5.83
C ILE A 133 -9.77 5.93 -5.19
N PRO A 134 -10.84 6.67 -4.87
CA PRO A 134 -10.73 7.93 -4.16
C PRO A 134 -10.07 7.76 -2.79
N ALA A 135 -9.04 8.55 -2.51
CA ALA A 135 -8.27 8.46 -1.28
C ALA A 135 -7.67 9.82 -0.90
N GLY A 136 -7.36 10.02 0.38
CA GLY A 136 -6.73 11.23 0.90
C GLY A 136 -5.30 10.97 1.40
N LEU A 137 -4.46 11.99 1.42
CA LEU A 137 -3.04 11.88 1.74
C LEU A 137 -2.77 11.61 3.23
N GLN A 138 -3.67 12.00 4.11
CA GLN A 138 -3.50 12.01 5.57
C GLN A 138 -3.08 10.65 6.15
N ASP A 139 -3.80 9.58 5.77
CA ASP A 139 -3.51 8.22 6.25
C ASP A 139 -2.13 7.72 5.76
N ARG A 140 -1.73 8.13 4.55
CA ARG A 140 -0.47 7.74 3.92
C ARG A 140 0.71 8.41 4.59
N VAL A 141 0.55 9.68 4.96
CA VAL A 141 1.56 10.41 5.72
C VAL A 141 1.80 9.75 7.07
N ILE A 142 0.73 9.51 7.87
CA ILE A 142 0.93 8.90 9.19
C ILE A 142 1.52 7.50 9.12
N GLN A 143 1.22 6.71 8.08
CA GLN A 143 1.77 5.38 7.88
C GLN A 143 3.23 5.40 7.39
N ALA A 144 3.62 6.43 6.64
CA ALA A 144 5.00 6.61 6.19
C ALA A 144 5.92 7.10 7.31
N TYR A 145 5.46 8.05 8.12
CA TYR A 145 6.24 8.66 9.20
C TYR A 145 6.17 7.87 10.51
N GLU A 146 5.04 7.23 10.78
CA GLU A 146 4.72 6.56 12.05
C GLU A 146 4.67 7.51 13.27
N GLY A 147 4.26 6.99 14.43
CA GLY A 147 4.22 7.76 15.67
C GLY A 147 3.08 8.79 15.75
N LEU A 148 3.42 10.03 16.02
CA LEU A 148 2.53 11.19 16.08
C LEU A 148 3.05 12.26 15.11
N VAL A 149 2.21 12.69 14.17
CA VAL A 149 2.60 13.63 13.12
C VAL A 149 1.62 14.80 13.06
N PHE A 150 2.15 16.02 13.08
CA PHE A 150 1.44 17.21 12.66
C PHE A 150 1.53 17.32 11.14
N MET A 151 0.44 17.65 10.47
CA MET A 151 0.38 17.72 9.01
C MET A 151 -0.19 19.05 8.56
N ASP A 152 0.56 19.78 7.78
CA ASP A 152 0.13 20.97 7.07
C ASP A 152 0.04 20.69 5.56
N PHE A 153 -1.16 20.80 5.02
CA PHE A 153 -1.47 20.57 3.62
C PHE A 153 -1.69 21.89 2.85
N ALA A 154 -1.11 23.01 3.32
CA ALA A 154 -1.22 24.27 2.62
C ALA A 154 -0.66 24.16 1.19
N GLN A 155 -1.35 24.77 0.23
CA GLN A 155 -1.01 24.70 -1.20
C GLN A 155 0.43 25.14 -1.48
N GLU A 156 0.92 26.14 -0.75
CA GLU A 156 2.28 26.67 -0.87
C GLU A 156 3.36 25.59 -0.67
N HIS A 157 3.14 24.61 0.22
CA HIS A 157 4.08 23.51 0.42
C HIS A 157 4.11 22.60 -0.81
N PHE A 158 2.94 22.26 -1.37
CA PHE A 158 2.86 21.41 -2.57
C PHE A 158 3.48 22.06 -3.79
N GLU A 159 3.30 23.36 -3.97
CA GLU A 159 3.89 24.11 -5.09
C GLU A 159 5.42 24.16 -5.01
N ARG A 160 5.98 24.23 -3.80
CA ARG A 160 7.43 24.32 -3.58
C ARG A 160 8.10 22.96 -3.53
N GLU A 161 7.56 22.00 -2.81
CA GLU A 161 8.21 20.75 -2.44
C GLU A 161 7.60 19.52 -3.14
N GLY A 162 6.37 19.65 -3.68
CA GLY A 162 5.60 18.52 -4.22
C GLY A 162 4.86 17.71 -3.15
N TYR A 163 4.95 18.12 -1.87
CA TYR A 163 4.25 17.50 -0.71
C TYR A 163 4.01 18.53 0.38
N GLY A 164 3.17 18.17 1.37
CA GLY A 164 2.89 19.01 2.54
C GLY A 164 4.05 19.08 3.54
N SER A 165 3.92 19.89 4.58
CA SER A 165 4.86 19.91 5.71
C SER A 165 4.40 18.93 6.80
N TYR A 166 5.29 18.00 7.21
CA TYR A 166 4.97 16.90 8.14
C TYR A 166 6.03 16.77 9.24
#